data_968b86286e0ee6dbeb813dd504c9f8cb
#
_entry.id   968b86286e0ee6dbeb813dd504c9f8cb
#
_cell.length_a   1.000
_cell.length_b   1.000
_cell.length_c   1.000
_cell.angle_alpha   90.00
_cell.angle_beta   90.00
_cell.angle_gamma   90.00
#
_symmetry.space_group_name_H-M   'P 1'
#
loop_
_entity.id
_entity.type
_entity.pdbx_description
1 polymer ?
#
loop_
_entity_poly.entity_id
_entity_poly.type
_entity_poly.pdbx_seq_one_letter_code
_entity_poly.pdbx_strand_id
1 'polypeptide(L)'
;ARELDKPIILHDREAHAPMYELLRKYKPKGILHCYSGNADDAEWLTAQGLYLGFGGSATFKGARRALEAAKASPPEQLLLETDCPYMAPVPFRGKRNDSGLIAHTAAVLARELDVPEEELLTRTAANARRVFGLEEGGSGTV
;
A
#
# COMPACT_ATOMS: atom_id res chain seq x y z
N ALA A 1 7.44 -16.95 7.61
CA ALA A 1 8.07 -15.71 7.12
C ALA A 1 9.15 -15.21 8.08
N ARG A 2 8.89 -15.16 9.37
CA ARG A 2 9.89 -14.74 10.39
C ARG A 2 11.14 -15.60 10.38
N GLU A 3 10.99 -16.93 10.35
CA GLU A 3 12.12 -17.87 10.33
C GLU A 3 13.01 -17.68 9.10
N LEU A 4 12.43 -17.28 7.99
CA LEU A 4 13.13 -17.04 6.73
C LEU A 4 13.53 -15.58 6.52
N ASP A 5 13.23 -14.71 7.49
CA ASP A 5 13.41 -13.26 7.40
C ASP A 5 12.79 -12.62 6.13
N LYS A 6 11.61 -13.13 5.71
CA LYS A 6 10.90 -12.64 4.53
C LYS A 6 9.74 -11.73 4.90
N PRO A 7 9.49 -10.67 4.12
CA PRO A 7 8.28 -9.87 4.28
C PRO A 7 7.06 -10.68 3.85
N ILE A 8 5.91 -10.39 4.48
CA ILE A 8 4.63 -11.00 4.11
C ILE A 8 3.68 -9.96 3.54
N ILE A 9 2.80 -10.40 2.65
CA ILE A 9 1.68 -9.62 2.16
C ILE A 9 0.44 -10.09 2.91
N LEU A 10 -0.14 -9.19 3.71
CA LEU A 10 -1.29 -9.47 4.56
C LEU A 10 -2.56 -8.98 3.88
N HIS A 11 -3.55 -9.85 3.81
CA HIS A 11 -4.90 -9.51 3.37
C HIS A 11 -5.83 -9.41 4.58
N ASP A 12 -6.46 -8.26 4.75
CA ASP A 12 -7.42 -8.03 5.82
C ASP A 12 -8.76 -7.53 5.27
N ARG A 13 -9.77 -8.37 5.35
CA ARG A 13 -11.14 -8.02 4.98
C ARG A 13 -12.07 -8.31 6.14
N GLU A 14 -12.56 -7.24 6.81
CA GLU A 14 -13.48 -7.32 7.94
C GLU A 14 -12.97 -8.19 9.12
N ALA A 15 -11.63 -8.32 9.24
CA ALA A 15 -10.97 -9.14 10.25
C ALA A 15 -9.92 -8.36 11.05
N HIS A 16 -10.07 -7.05 11.18
CA HIS A 16 -9.08 -6.16 11.79
C HIS A 16 -8.66 -6.59 13.20
N ALA A 17 -9.63 -6.85 14.09
CA ALA A 17 -9.34 -7.20 15.47
C ALA A 17 -8.48 -8.48 15.61
N PRO A 18 -8.86 -9.64 15.04
CA PRO A 18 -8.03 -10.84 15.10
C PRO A 18 -6.70 -10.68 14.34
N MET A 19 -6.67 -9.92 13.24
CA MET A 19 -5.43 -9.62 12.53
C MET A 19 -4.46 -8.86 13.44
N TYR A 20 -4.92 -7.83 14.14
CA TYR A 20 -4.06 -7.00 15.01
C TYR A 20 -3.55 -7.79 16.22
N GLU A 21 -4.31 -8.75 16.76
CA GLU A 21 -3.82 -9.68 17.78
C GLU A 21 -2.64 -10.50 17.26
N LEU A 22 -2.75 -11.04 16.05
CA LEU A 22 -1.67 -11.80 15.42
C LEU A 22 -0.44 -10.91 15.15
N LEU A 23 -0.65 -9.68 14.68
CA LEU A 23 0.44 -8.74 14.44
C LEU A 23 1.19 -8.37 15.72
N ARG A 24 0.48 -8.15 16.85
CA ARG A 24 1.10 -7.93 18.16
C ARG A 24 1.94 -9.13 18.61
N LYS A 25 1.42 -10.34 18.37
CA LYS A 25 2.08 -11.59 18.79
C LYS A 25 3.30 -11.91 17.94
N TYR A 26 3.19 -11.80 16.64
CA TYR A 26 4.21 -12.30 15.71
C TYR A 26 5.16 -11.22 15.20
N LYS A 27 4.76 -9.95 15.21
CA LYS A 27 5.53 -8.79 14.75
C LYS A 27 6.24 -9.06 13.41
N PRO A 28 5.50 -9.44 12.36
CA PRO A 28 6.11 -9.70 11.05
C PRO A 28 6.55 -8.38 10.42
N LYS A 29 7.50 -8.45 9.50
CA LYS A 29 7.74 -7.39 8.53
C LYS A 29 6.92 -7.64 7.27
N GLY A 30 6.48 -6.60 6.60
CA GLY A 30 5.69 -6.75 5.38
C GLY A 30 4.69 -5.62 5.16
N ILE A 31 3.62 -5.95 4.46
CA ILE A 31 2.61 -4.98 4.05
C ILE A 31 1.20 -5.46 4.39
N LEU A 32 0.31 -4.53 4.75
CA LEU A 32 -1.14 -4.72 4.62
C LEU A 32 -1.54 -4.21 3.24
N HIS A 33 -1.90 -5.13 2.37
CA HIS A 33 -2.33 -4.78 1.03
C HIS A 33 -3.78 -4.31 1.01
N CYS A 34 -4.13 -3.46 0.04
CA CYS A 34 -5.46 -2.89 -0.17
C CYS A 34 -6.06 -2.28 1.11
N TYR A 35 -5.24 -1.49 1.83
CA TYR A 35 -5.61 -0.95 3.13
C TYR A 35 -6.88 -0.10 3.07
N SER A 36 -7.83 -0.42 3.94
CA SER A 36 -9.13 0.25 4.01
C SER A 36 -9.55 0.61 5.44
N GLY A 37 -8.64 0.48 6.40
CA GLY A 37 -8.84 0.83 7.80
C GLY A 37 -8.89 2.34 8.04
N ASN A 38 -8.92 2.74 9.31
CA ASN A 38 -8.92 4.14 9.74
C ASN A 38 -7.49 4.67 9.96
N ALA A 39 -7.38 5.97 10.27
CA ALA A 39 -6.10 6.65 10.49
C ALA A 39 -5.38 6.16 11.75
N ASP A 40 -6.08 5.96 12.86
CA ASP A 40 -5.49 5.52 14.15
C ASP A 40 -4.86 4.13 14.00
N ASP A 41 -5.55 3.23 13.30
CA ASP A 41 -5.03 1.90 13.00
C ASP A 41 -3.82 1.98 12.05
N ALA A 42 -3.84 2.88 11.07
CA ALA A 42 -2.72 3.09 10.15
C ALA A 42 -1.47 3.58 10.90
N GLU A 43 -1.60 4.54 11.80
CA GLU A 43 -0.50 5.01 12.67
C GLU A 43 0.07 3.87 13.53
N TRP A 44 -0.82 3.07 14.14
CA TRP A 44 -0.38 1.93 14.94
C TRP A 44 0.35 0.87 14.10
N LEU A 45 -0.16 0.53 12.93
CA LEU A 45 0.43 -0.47 12.03
C LEU A 45 1.81 -0.02 11.51
N THR A 46 1.92 1.23 11.10
CA THR A 46 3.19 1.80 10.63
C THR A 46 4.21 1.93 11.76
N ALA A 47 3.79 2.23 12.98
CA ALA A 47 4.65 2.19 14.17
C ALA A 47 5.18 0.77 14.48
N GLN A 48 4.49 -0.29 14.03
CA GLN A 48 5.01 -1.67 14.09
C GLN A 48 5.98 -2.00 12.95
N GLY A 49 6.28 -1.07 12.04
CA GLY A 49 7.16 -1.25 10.89
C GLY A 49 6.48 -1.83 9.65
N LEU A 50 5.16 -1.92 9.63
CA LEU A 50 4.40 -2.39 8.47
C LEU A 50 4.21 -1.28 7.44
N TYR A 51 4.12 -1.68 6.18
CA TYR A 51 3.78 -0.79 5.07
C TYR A 51 2.30 -0.95 4.72
N LEU A 52 1.69 0.12 4.21
CA LEU A 52 0.29 0.12 3.81
C LEU A 52 0.16 0.32 2.29
N GLY A 53 -0.52 -0.63 1.64
CA GLY A 53 -0.77 -0.61 0.19
C GLY A 53 -2.10 0.06 -0.14
N PHE A 54 -2.08 1.02 -1.04
CA PHE A 54 -3.27 1.73 -1.53
C PHE A 54 -3.45 1.46 -3.02
N GLY A 55 -4.57 0.84 -3.36
CA GLY A 55 -4.93 0.45 -4.72
C GLY A 55 -6.11 1.25 -5.28
N GLY A 56 -6.72 0.73 -6.34
CA GLY A 56 -7.81 1.37 -7.06
C GLY A 56 -9.02 1.73 -6.20
N SER A 57 -9.25 1.02 -5.10
CA SER A 57 -10.30 1.33 -4.12
C SER A 57 -10.16 2.72 -3.49
N ALA A 58 -8.95 3.24 -3.38
CA ALA A 58 -8.69 4.59 -2.87
C ALA A 58 -9.28 5.70 -3.78
N THR A 59 -9.62 5.37 -5.03
CA THR A 59 -10.26 6.32 -5.95
C THR A 59 -11.79 6.33 -5.88
N PHE A 60 -12.39 5.42 -5.10
CA PHE A 60 -13.84 5.26 -5.06
C PHE A 60 -14.50 6.34 -4.19
N LYS A 61 -15.76 6.66 -4.50
CA LYS A 61 -16.53 7.70 -3.79
C LYS A 61 -16.59 7.51 -2.25
N GLY A 62 -16.44 6.29 -1.75
CA GLY A 62 -16.44 5.97 -0.32
C GLY A 62 -15.06 5.84 0.32
N ALA A 63 -13.98 6.22 -0.35
CA ALA A 63 -12.60 5.96 0.05
C ALA A 63 -12.06 6.90 1.16
N ARG A 64 -12.89 7.78 1.72
CA ARG A 64 -12.45 8.80 2.69
C ARG A 64 -11.58 8.22 3.81
N ARG A 65 -11.97 7.09 4.41
CA ARG A 65 -11.19 6.46 5.49
C ARG A 65 -9.78 6.05 5.04
N ALA A 66 -9.67 5.42 3.86
CA ALA A 66 -8.38 5.02 3.31
C ALA A 66 -7.49 6.24 2.98
N LEU A 67 -8.08 7.32 2.49
CA LEU A 67 -7.35 8.56 2.20
C LEU A 67 -6.88 9.26 3.49
N GLU A 68 -7.71 9.29 4.53
CA GLU A 68 -7.31 9.78 5.86
C GLU A 68 -6.19 8.93 6.45
N ALA A 69 -6.25 7.61 6.29
CA ALA A 69 -5.19 6.69 6.72
C ALA A 69 -3.87 6.92 5.94
N ALA A 70 -3.95 7.18 4.64
CA ALA A 70 -2.77 7.52 3.85
C ALA A 70 -2.10 8.81 4.34
N LYS A 71 -2.91 9.82 4.71
CA LYS A 71 -2.41 11.10 5.29
C LYS A 71 -1.76 10.91 6.66
N ALA A 72 -2.27 10.00 7.47
CA ALA A 72 -1.74 9.70 8.81
C ALA A 72 -0.49 8.80 8.77
N SER A 73 -0.22 8.16 7.64
CA SER A 73 0.90 7.22 7.51
C SER A 73 2.19 7.94 7.14
N PRO A 74 3.35 7.50 7.67
CA PRO A 74 4.64 8.00 7.23
C PRO A 74 4.83 7.78 5.71
N PRO A 75 5.27 8.78 4.95
CA PRO A 75 5.47 8.66 3.51
C PRO A 75 6.38 7.50 3.08
N GLU A 76 7.32 7.12 3.97
CA GLU A 76 8.28 6.03 3.75
C GLU A 76 7.67 4.64 3.91
N GLN A 77 6.40 4.54 4.34
CA GLN A 77 5.67 3.29 4.54
C GLN A 77 4.41 3.19 3.67
N LEU A 78 4.22 4.14 2.73
CA LEU A 78 3.15 4.08 1.73
C LEU A 78 3.59 3.26 0.51
N LEU A 79 2.67 2.45 0.01
CA LEU A 79 2.83 1.69 -1.24
C LEU A 79 1.64 1.93 -2.17
N LEU A 80 1.92 1.92 -3.46
CA LEU A 80 0.89 1.86 -4.50
C LEU A 80 0.77 0.43 -5.02
N GLU A 81 -0.45 0.02 -5.29
CA GLU A 81 -0.75 -1.31 -5.83
C GLU A 81 -1.96 -1.27 -6.78
N THR A 82 -2.25 -2.37 -7.42
CA THR A 82 -3.40 -2.47 -8.34
C THR A 82 -4.44 -3.50 -7.92
N ASP A 83 -4.05 -4.59 -7.28
CA ASP A 83 -4.87 -5.78 -7.04
C ASP A 83 -5.50 -6.33 -8.33
N CYS A 84 -4.81 -6.14 -9.47
CA CYS A 84 -5.33 -6.60 -10.77
C CYS A 84 -5.48 -8.13 -10.82
N PRO A 85 -6.51 -8.65 -11.49
CA PRO A 85 -7.42 -7.97 -12.42
C PRO A 85 -8.64 -7.31 -11.76
N TYR A 86 -8.66 -7.18 -10.43
CA TYR A 86 -9.75 -6.60 -9.66
C TYR A 86 -9.53 -5.13 -9.34
N MET A 87 -10.52 -4.47 -8.75
CA MET A 87 -10.41 -3.14 -8.12
C MET A 87 -9.92 -2.03 -9.06
N ALA A 88 -10.31 -2.06 -10.36
CA ALA A 88 -9.93 -1.02 -11.30
C ALA A 88 -10.31 0.38 -10.75
N PRO A 89 -9.37 1.37 -10.81
CA PRO A 89 -9.62 2.72 -10.31
C PRO A 89 -10.65 3.46 -11.16
N VAL A 90 -11.20 4.55 -10.62
CA VAL A 90 -12.01 5.50 -11.40
C VAL A 90 -11.09 6.15 -12.45
N PRO A 91 -11.52 6.31 -13.72
CA PRO A 91 -12.90 6.09 -14.22
C PRO A 91 -13.20 4.66 -14.73
N PHE A 92 -12.30 3.71 -14.54
CA PHE A 92 -12.40 2.35 -15.07
C PHE A 92 -13.12 1.37 -14.13
N ARG A 93 -13.73 1.83 -13.05
CA ARG A 93 -14.45 0.98 -12.10
C ARG A 93 -15.43 0.04 -12.82
N GLY A 94 -15.39 -1.26 -12.47
CA GLY A 94 -16.19 -2.30 -13.12
C GLY A 94 -15.61 -2.87 -14.42
N LYS A 95 -14.46 -2.36 -14.87
CA LYS A 95 -13.67 -2.95 -15.96
C LYS A 95 -12.61 -3.87 -15.37
N ARG A 96 -12.00 -4.70 -16.24
CA ARG A 96 -10.80 -5.45 -15.85
C ARG A 96 -9.65 -4.49 -15.55
N ASN A 97 -9.02 -4.70 -14.41
CA ASN A 97 -7.85 -3.92 -14.00
C ASN A 97 -6.56 -4.49 -14.61
N ASP A 98 -5.58 -3.64 -14.79
CA ASP A 98 -4.21 -4.01 -15.15
C ASP A 98 -3.20 -3.08 -14.45
N SER A 99 -1.91 -3.41 -14.53
CA SER A 99 -0.86 -2.64 -13.85
C SER A 99 -0.70 -1.22 -14.38
N GLY A 100 -1.08 -0.94 -15.63
CA GLY A 100 -1.01 0.41 -16.21
C GLY A 100 -1.99 1.40 -15.56
N LEU A 101 -3.09 0.89 -14.98
CA LEU A 101 -4.07 1.74 -14.32
C LEU A 101 -3.60 2.29 -12.96
N ILE A 102 -2.43 1.89 -12.46
CA ILE A 102 -1.85 2.41 -11.21
C ILE A 102 -1.68 3.94 -11.23
N ALA A 103 -1.46 4.53 -12.39
CA ALA A 103 -1.36 5.97 -12.57
C ALA A 103 -2.60 6.72 -12.07
N HIS A 104 -3.80 6.16 -12.27
CA HIS A 104 -5.03 6.78 -11.77
C HIS A 104 -5.12 6.76 -10.23
N THR A 105 -4.63 5.70 -9.60
CA THR A 105 -4.50 5.64 -8.13
C THR A 105 -3.50 6.65 -7.63
N ALA A 106 -2.32 6.72 -8.29
CA ALA A 106 -1.27 7.68 -7.97
C ALA A 106 -1.77 9.13 -8.04
N ALA A 107 -2.46 9.50 -9.12
CA ALA A 107 -2.99 10.85 -9.30
C ALA A 107 -3.97 11.26 -8.17
N VAL A 108 -4.82 10.34 -7.72
CA VAL A 108 -5.76 10.62 -6.61
C VAL A 108 -5.00 10.77 -5.30
N LEU A 109 -4.10 9.85 -4.97
CA LEU A 109 -3.33 9.90 -3.73
C LEU A 109 -2.39 11.10 -3.67
N ALA A 110 -1.70 11.42 -4.76
CA ALA A 110 -0.81 12.59 -4.84
C ALA A 110 -1.56 13.89 -4.53
N ARG A 111 -2.75 14.06 -5.13
CA ARG A 111 -3.61 15.21 -4.84
C ARG A 111 -4.06 15.24 -3.37
N GLU A 112 -4.44 14.11 -2.80
CA GLU A 112 -4.90 14.04 -1.40
C GLU A 112 -3.76 14.28 -0.39
N LEU A 113 -2.54 13.89 -0.74
CA LEU A 113 -1.33 14.08 0.07
C LEU A 113 -0.65 15.43 -0.18
N ASP A 114 -1.15 16.23 -1.13
CA ASP A 114 -0.57 17.51 -1.56
C ASP A 114 0.91 17.41 -1.98
N VAL A 115 1.21 16.39 -2.81
CA VAL A 115 2.56 16.15 -3.36
C VAL A 115 2.49 15.96 -4.88
N PRO A 116 3.59 16.24 -5.62
CA PRO A 116 3.66 15.90 -7.04
C PRO A 116 3.49 14.38 -7.28
N GLU A 117 2.77 14.01 -8.34
CA GLU A 117 2.54 12.61 -8.69
C GLU A 117 3.85 11.84 -8.93
N GLU A 118 4.81 12.46 -9.62
CA GLU A 118 6.13 11.89 -9.87
C GLU A 118 6.89 11.60 -8.56
N GLU A 119 6.80 12.50 -7.59
CA GLU A 119 7.39 12.32 -6.26
C GLU A 119 6.75 11.14 -5.54
N LEU A 120 5.42 11.04 -5.54
CA LEU A 120 4.72 9.92 -4.93
C LEU A 120 5.11 8.58 -5.57
N LEU A 121 5.13 8.52 -6.90
CA LEU A 121 5.54 7.31 -7.64
C LEU A 121 6.97 6.89 -7.31
N THR A 122 7.90 7.84 -7.33
CA THR A 122 9.31 7.59 -7.00
C THR A 122 9.47 7.06 -5.57
N ARG A 123 8.82 7.72 -4.61
CA ARG A 123 8.86 7.36 -3.19
C ARG A 123 8.26 5.98 -2.93
N THR A 124 7.07 5.70 -3.45
CA THR A 124 6.41 4.42 -3.25
C THR A 124 7.15 3.27 -3.94
N ALA A 125 7.78 3.51 -5.10
CA ALA A 125 8.66 2.53 -5.74
C ALA A 125 9.92 2.24 -4.88
N ALA A 126 10.54 3.26 -4.29
CA ALA A 126 11.66 3.06 -3.36
C ALA A 126 11.24 2.30 -2.09
N ASN A 127 10.05 2.60 -1.56
CA ASN A 127 9.47 1.89 -0.43
C ASN A 127 9.25 0.40 -0.76
N ALA A 128 8.71 0.10 -1.94
CA ALA A 128 8.52 -1.28 -2.39
C ALA A 128 9.85 -2.04 -2.49
N ARG A 129 10.88 -1.43 -3.08
CA ARG A 129 12.22 -2.03 -3.12
C ARG A 129 12.74 -2.31 -1.71
N ARG A 130 12.57 -1.38 -0.79
CA ARG A 130 13.03 -1.52 0.60
C ARG A 130 12.33 -2.67 1.32
N VAL A 131 10.99 -2.73 1.29
CA VAL A 131 10.23 -3.75 2.02
C VAL A 131 10.47 -5.15 1.47
N PHE A 132 10.64 -5.29 0.15
CA PHE A 132 10.87 -6.58 -0.49
C PHE A 132 12.36 -6.94 -0.64
N GLY A 133 13.29 -6.06 -0.26
CA GLY A 133 14.73 -6.29 -0.42
C GLY A 133 15.15 -6.41 -1.89
N LEU A 134 14.50 -5.65 -2.78
CA LEU A 134 14.84 -5.63 -4.20
C LEU A 134 16.02 -4.67 -4.40
N GLU A 135 17.15 -5.17 -4.82
CA GLU A 135 18.28 -4.33 -5.21
C GLU A 135 17.90 -3.45 -6.40
N GLU A 136 18.41 -2.22 -6.44
CA GLU A 136 18.37 -1.44 -7.67
C GLU A 136 19.10 -2.26 -8.73
N GLY A 137 18.39 -2.62 -9.81
CA GLY A 137 18.91 -3.52 -10.83
C GLY A 137 20.29 -3.05 -11.25
N GLY A 138 21.30 -3.80 -10.84
CA GLY A 138 22.63 -3.66 -11.37
C GLY A 138 22.50 -3.77 -12.88
N SER A 139 23.05 -2.83 -13.61
CA SER A 139 23.18 -2.90 -15.07
C SER A 139 23.89 -4.23 -15.40
N GLY A 140 23.08 -5.26 -15.60
CA GLY A 140 23.57 -6.51 -16.16
C GLY A 140 24.05 -6.18 -17.56
N THR A 141 25.33 -5.93 -17.67
CA THR A 141 26.02 -5.95 -18.95
C THR A 141 25.92 -7.38 -19.47
N VAL A 142 25.08 -7.57 -20.48
CA VAL A 142 25.08 -8.78 -21.32
C VAL A 142 26.19 -8.62 -22.33
#